data_d0aea689ca0a1fe91512009f8ab73606
#
_entry.id   d0aea689ca0a1fe91512009f8ab73606
#
_cell.length_a   1.000
_cell.length_b   1.000
_cell.length_c   1.000
_cell.angle_alpha   90.00
_cell.angle_beta   90.00
_cell.angle_gamma   90.00
#
_symmetry.space_group_name_H-M   'P 1'
#
loop_
_entity.id
_entity.type
_entity.pdbx_description
1 polymer ?
#
loop_
_entity_poly.entity_id
_entity_poly.type
_entity_poly.pdbx_seq_one_letter_code
_entity_poly.pdbx_strand_id
1 'polypeptide(L)'
;MQGKKIIYQVLPRLWGSGRFSDWDEPAFGYLRSLGVDYIWFTGIPRHATGKDFVKGNPGSPYAVTDWFDVNPYLAVNPASRIDEFKAMVARAHDCGMKCLIDFIPNHVAADYEGSIPVLSWHDGDWTDTRKVNWNDPRTPGEMLDVLRFWAATGVDGFRCDMVELVPSDKLGHIIKAMRPEFPGILFMAEVYGRENYGRYLDSGFDLLYDKSGAYDILRDIIQNGRSARELTWNWQFLGGMQPSMLNFLENHDEQRLSSLQFAGNPDAAWAAIAFALLFNTASFMLYFGQEVGEDASESENGRTSIFDWSTPAGVSDLSQLVYKGASLPPARNEVLSSYRELLTIARRPVFRNGATWDLCYCNAGTEGFDPDRHFVFARYDDDEAWLVLCNFGSSRASVAISFPDEFRHAAGLVSTGSSIEAPPHGYALMKFNKKQ
;
A
#
# COMPACT_ATOMS: atom_id res chain seq x y z
N MET A 1 4.90 12.59 -15.55
CA MET A 1 4.28 12.03 -14.34
C MET A 1 4.66 10.56 -14.27
N GLN A 2 5.13 10.08 -13.13
CA GLN A 2 5.37 8.65 -12.96
C GLN A 2 3.99 7.97 -12.84
N GLY A 3 3.71 6.93 -13.64
CA GLY A 3 2.46 6.17 -13.60
C GLY A 3 2.26 5.40 -12.28
N LYS A 4 1.11 4.74 -12.16
CA LYS A 4 0.76 3.86 -11.04
C LYS A 4 1.91 2.93 -10.65
N LYS A 5 2.20 2.85 -9.35
CA LYS A 5 3.17 1.91 -8.77
C LYS A 5 2.44 0.80 -8.03
N ILE A 6 2.99 -0.40 -8.11
CA ILE A 6 2.60 -1.52 -7.26
C ILE A 6 3.65 -1.65 -6.15
N ILE A 7 3.23 -1.44 -4.92
CA ILE A 7 4.07 -1.50 -3.73
C ILE A 7 3.73 -2.78 -2.96
N TYR A 8 4.73 -3.54 -2.52
CA TYR A 8 4.55 -4.71 -1.68
C TYR A 8 5.10 -4.41 -0.29
N GLN A 9 4.22 -4.29 0.69
CA GLN A 9 4.62 -4.10 2.08
C GLN A 9 4.90 -5.45 2.74
N VAL A 10 6.03 -5.58 3.43
CA VAL A 10 6.39 -6.78 4.15
C VAL A 10 7.11 -6.48 5.45
N LEU A 11 6.86 -7.30 6.47
CA LEU A 11 7.63 -7.33 7.71
C LEU A 11 8.70 -8.44 7.59
N PRO A 12 9.98 -8.11 7.32
CA PRO A 12 10.99 -9.10 6.96
C PRO A 12 11.15 -10.24 7.96
N ARG A 13 11.04 -9.96 9.26
CA ARG A 13 11.19 -10.98 10.31
C ARG A 13 10.12 -12.08 10.26
N LEU A 14 9.00 -11.86 9.60
CA LEU A 14 7.91 -12.84 9.44
C LEU A 14 7.95 -13.54 8.07
N TRP A 15 8.97 -13.25 7.24
CA TRP A 15 9.15 -13.87 5.92
C TRP A 15 10.32 -14.87 5.97
N GLY A 16 10.10 -16.10 5.49
CA GLY A 16 11.14 -17.13 5.44
C GLY A 16 11.70 -17.47 6.82
N SER A 17 13.01 -17.29 6.99
CA SER A 17 13.69 -17.42 8.28
C SER A 17 13.77 -16.10 9.06
N GLY A 18 13.24 -15.02 8.51
CA GLY A 18 13.26 -13.69 9.09
C GLY A 18 14.55 -12.91 8.87
N ARG A 19 15.35 -13.29 7.88
CA ARG A 19 16.69 -12.74 7.64
C ARG A 19 16.82 -12.08 6.27
N PHE A 20 17.78 -11.16 6.13
CA PHE A 20 18.11 -10.52 4.85
C PHE A 20 18.52 -11.51 3.77
N SER A 21 19.07 -12.68 4.14
CA SER A 21 19.43 -13.74 3.21
C SER A 21 18.23 -14.40 2.51
N ASP A 22 17.03 -14.32 3.09
CA ASP A 22 15.81 -14.87 2.49
C ASP A 22 15.37 -14.05 1.27
N TRP A 23 15.82 -12.80 1.18
CA TRP A 23 15.53 -11.91 0.06
C TRP A 23 16.54 -12.15 -1.06
N ASP A 24 16.31 -13.24 -1.77
CA ASP A 24 17.13 -13.76 -2.87
C ASP A 24 16.34 -13.82 -4.19
N GLU A 25 16.92 -14.43 -5.26
CA GLU A 25 16.25 -14.55 -6.57
C GLU A 25 14.88 -15.24 -6.50
N PRO A 26 14.65 -16.34 -5.75
CA PRO A 26 13.31 -16.90 -5.55
C PRO A 26 12.29 -15.89 -5.01
N ALA A 27 12.60 -15.15 -3.95
CA ALA A 27 11.71 -14.16 -3.36
C ALA A 27 11.45 -13.00 -4.33
N PHE A 28 12.50 -12.40 -4.86
CA PHE A 28 12.37 -11.30 -5.81
C PHE A 28 11.73 -11.74 -7.14
N GLY A 29 12.02 -12.95 -7.62
CA GLY A 29 11.37 -13.54 -8.79
C GLY A 29 9.87 -13.71 -8.60
N TYR A 30 9.43 -14.13 -7.42
CA TYR A 30 8.03 -14.19 -7.05
C TYR A 30 7.37 -12.80 -7.11
N LEU A 31 7.94 -11.79 -6.46
CA LEU A 31 7.40 -10.43 -6.46
C LEU A 31 7.39 -9.80 -7.87
N ARG A 32 8.43 -10.05 -8.66
CA ARG A 32 8.48 -9.65 -10.07
C ARG A 32 7.34 -10.27 -10.88
N SER A 33 6.98 -11.53 -10.60
CA SER A 33 5.85 -12.19 -11.26
C SER A 33 4.50 -11.52 -10.96
N LEU A 34 4.35 -10.92 -9.76
CA LEU A 34 3.20 -10.10 -9.38
C LEU A 34 3.27 -8.68 -9.97
N GLY A 35 4.41 -8.26 -10.51
CA GLY A 35 4.61 -6.95 -11.09
C GLY A 35 4.85 -5.85 -10.07
N VAL A 36 5.44 -6.19 -8.96
CA VAL A 36 5.85 -5.25 -7.90
C VAL A 36 6.93 -4.31 -8.44
N ASP A 37 6.75 -3.02 -8.21
CA ASP A 37 7.72 -1.97 -8.56
C ASP A 37 8.58 -1.58 -7.34
N TYR A 38 7.97 -1.56 -6.15
CA TYR A 38 8.60 -1.19 -4.89
C TYR A 38 8.31 -2.22 -3.80
N ILE A 39 9.30 -2.51 -2.97
CA ILE A 39 9.12 -3.30 -1.75
C ILE A 39 9.29 -2.36 -0.56
N TRP A 40 8.28 -2.27 0.30
CA TRP A 40 8.40 -1.56 1.57
C TRP A 40 8.71 -2.58 2.67
N PHE A 41 9.95 -2.54 3.13
CA PHE A 41 10.44 -3.36 4.25
C PHE A 41 10.16 -2.64 5.57
N THR A 42 9.16 -3.11 6.32
CA THR A 42 8.80 -2.58 7.64
C THR A 42 9.76 -3.06 8.70
N GLY A 43 10.23 -2.18 9.59
CA GLY A 43 11.02 -2.53 10.76
C GLY A 43 12.50 -2.76 10.49
N ILE A 44 13.10 -2.05 9.54
CA ILE A 44 14.54 -2.10 9.25
C ILE A 44 15.38 -1.35 10.29
N PRO A 45 15.10 -0.09 10.65
CA PRO A 45 15.88 0.61 11.68
C PRO A 45 15.80 -0.15 13.01
N ARG A 46 16.91 -0.16 13.75
CA ARG A 46 17.03 -0.87 15.02
C ARG A 46 16.03 -0.33 16.04
N HIS A 47 15.13 -1.20 16.50
CA HIS A 47 14.11 -0.90 17.49
C HIS A 47 14.33 -1.69 18.79
N ALA A 48 13.64 -1.28 19.86
CA ALA A 48 13.73 -1.92 21.16
C ALA A 48 13.18 -3.35 21.12
N THR A 49 13.91 -4.30 21.70
CA THR A 49 13.53 -5.72 21.81
C THR A 49 13.84 -6.25 23.20
N GLY A 50 13.02 -7.16 23.72
CA GLY A 50 13.31 -7.90 24.97
C GLY A 50 13.47 -7.02 26.22
N LYS A 51 12.85 -5.86 26.27
CA LYS A 51 12.84 -4.95 27.42
C LYS A 51 11.47 -4.97 28.09
N ASP A 52 11.40 -4.61 29.36
CA ASP A 52 10.16 -4.62 30.13
C ASP A 52 9.10 -3.62 29.62
N PHE A 53 9.53 -2.56 28.95
CA PHE A 53 8.65 -1.53 28.41
C PHE A 53 8.15 -1.83 26.98
N VAL A 54 8.73 -2.80 26.25
CA VAL A 54 8.35 -3.07 24.87
C VAL A 54 7.02 -3.82 24.77
N LYS A 55 6.29 -3.58 23.69
CA LYS A 55 5.08 -4.33 23.34
C LYS A 55 5.46 -5.67 22.71
N GLY A 56 5.10 -6.77 23.36
CA GLY A 56 5.52 -8.11 22.95
C GLY A 56 7.02 -8.33 23.04
N ASN A 57 7.50 -9.54 22.68
CA ASN A 57 8.92 -9.87 22.79
C ASN A 57 9.80 -9.17 21.72
N PRO A 58 9.41 -9.15 20.42
CA PRO A 58 10.19 -8.45 19.41
C PRO A 58 10.12 -6.92 19.51
N GLY A 59 9.19 -6.37 20.28
CA GLY A 59 8.94 -4.93 20.36
C GLY A 59 8.29 -4.35 19.11
N SER A 60 8.00 -3.05 19.17
CA SER A 60 7.44 -2.30 18.05
C SER A 60 8.51 -1.95 17.02
N PRO A 61 8.32 -2.25 15.73
CA PRO A 61 9.16 -1.73 14.64
C PRO A 61 9.30 -0.19 14.62
N TYR A 62 8.38 0.51 15.27
CA TYR A 62 8.29 1.96 15.31
C TYR A 62 8.95 2.58 16.54
N ALA A 63 9.38 1.79 17.54
CA ALA A 63 10.12 2.24 18.71
C ALA A 63 11.64 2.15 18.44
N VAL A 64 12.18 3.05 17.59
CA VAL A 64 13.56 3.02 17.13
C VAL A 64 14.52 3.40 18.25
N THR A 65 15.51 2.55 18.54
CA THR A 65 16.59 2.78 19.52
C THR A 65 17.87 3.32 18.89
N ASP A 66 18.11 3.00 17.62
CA ASP A 66 19.27 3.47 16.88
C ASP A 66 18.91 3.64 15.40
N TRP A 67 18.96 4.87 14.93
CA TRP A 67 18.64 5.23 13.55
C TRP A 67 19.72 4.87 12.53
N PHE A 68 20.93 4.58 13.01
CA PHE A 68 22.09 4.29 12.14
C PHE A 68 22.44 2.80 12.14
N ASP A 69 21.51 1.95 12.58
CA ASP A 69 21.71 0.51 12.69
C ASP A 69 20.44 -0.27 12.33
N VAL A 70 20.59 -1.59 12.11
CA VAL A 70 19.50 -2.56 11.92
C VAL A 70 19.45 -3.54 13.09
N ASN A 71 18.31 -4.18 13.31
CA ASN A 71 18.22 -5.23 14.34
C ASN A 71 19.13 -6.41 13.99
N PRO A 72 19.99 -6.86 14.94
CA PRO A 72 20.92 -7.96 14.71
C PRO A 72 20.28 -9.27 14.25
N TYR A 73 19.04 -9.51 14.66
CA TYR A 73 18.31 -10.74 14.31
C TYR A 73 17.93 -10.82 12.81
N LEU A 74 17.94 -9.70 12.07
CA LEU A 74 17.66 -9.66 10.63
C LEU A 74 18.84 -10.15 9.79
N ALA A 75 20.03 -10.24 10.36
CA ALA A 75 21.24 -10.67 9.67
C ALA A 75 21.62 -12.12 10.01
N VAL A 76 22.30 -12.79 9.07
CA VAL A 76 22.93 -14.09 9.34
C VAL A 76 24.14 -13.90 10.24
N ASN A 77 24.95 -12.87 9.95
CA ASN A 77 26.04 -12.44 10.81
C ASN A 77 25.75 -11.07 11.43
N PRO A 78 25.39 -11.00 12.72
CA PRO A 78 25.10 -9.71 13.36
C PRO A 78 26.19 -8.64 13.26
N ALA A 79 27.45 -9.03 13.09
CA ALA A 79 28.57 -8.08 12.98
C ALA A 79 28.62 -7.37 11.60
N SER A 80 28.04 -7.97 10.57
CA SER A 80 27.98 -7.42 9.19
C SER A 80 26.54 -7.03 8.77
N ARG A 81 25.64 -6.82 9.71
CA ARG A 81 24.20 -6.63 9.46
C ARG A 81 23.88 -5.48 8.49
N ILE A 82 24.62 -4.38 8.53
CA ILE A 82 24.44 -3.26 7.60
C ILE A 82 24.86 -3.65 6.18
N ASP A 83 25.95 -4.41 6.03
CA ASP A 83 26.41 -4.88 4.72
C ASP A 83 25.47 -5.94 4.14
N GLU A 84 24.90 -6.81 4.99
CA GLU A 84 23.86 -7.76 4.57
C GLU A 84 22.61 -7.04 4.09
N PHE A 85 22.18 -5.95 4.78
CA PHE A 85 21.09 -5.11 4.35
C PHE A 85 21.36 -4.46 2.98
N LYS A 86 22.54 -3.82 2.81
CA LYS A 86 22.96 -3.24 1.52
C LYS A 86 22.97 -4.28 0.40
N ALA A 87 23.46 -5.48 0.69
CA ALA A 87 23.47 -6.57 -0.29
C ALA A 87 22.05 -7.02 -0.66
N MET A 88 21.10 -7.02 0.29
CA MET A 88 19.70 -7.27 0.01
C MET A 88 19.10 -6.21 -0.91
N VAL A 89 19.34 -4.93 -0.64
CA VAL A 89 18.88 -3.81 -1.49
C VAL A 89 19.46 -3.93 -2.90
N ALA A 90 20.75 -4.23 -3.03
CA ALA A 90 21.39 -4.44 -4.33
C ALA A 90 20.74 -5.58 -5.12
N ARG A 91 20.44 -6.72 -4.48
CA ARG A 91 19.72 -7.84 -5.12
C ARG A 91 18.31 -7.45 -5.59
N ALA A 92 17.59 -6.63 -4.82
CA ALA A 92 16.28 -6.10 -5.25
C ALA A 92 16.42 -5.26 -6.53
N HIS A 93 17.44 -4.39 -6.59
CA HIS A 93 17.75 -3.58 -7.77
C HIS A 93 18.13 -4.44 -8.99
N ASP A 94 18.94 -5.48 -8.82
CA ASP A 94 19.27 -6.44 -9.88
C ASP A 94 18.03 -7.14 -10.44
N CYS A 95 16.98 -7.31 -9.60
CA CYS A 95 15.70 -7.83 -10.01
C CYS A 95 14.72 -6.77 -10.55
N GLY A 96 15.15 -5.50 -10.68
CA GLY A 96 14.37 -4.39 -11.22
C GLY A 96 13.34 -3.78 -10.25
N MET A 97 13.47 -4.06 -8.96
CA MET A 97 12.60 -3.51 -7.91
C MET A 97 13.34 -2.47 -7.07
N LYS A 98 12.58 -1.58 -6.46
CA LYS A 98 13.05 -0.52 -5.57
C LYS A 98 12.68 -0.82 -4.12
N CYS A 99 13.45 -0.27 -3.17
CA CYS A 99 13.29 -0.53 -1.74
C CYS A 99 12.87 0.73 -0.98
N LEU A 100 11.81 0.60 -0.17
CA LEU A 100 11.38 1.60 0.80
C LEU A 100 11.57 1.05 2.22
N ILE A 101 11.85 1.95 3.16
CA ILE A 101 11.88 1.65 4.59
C ILE A 101 11.08 2.70 5.35
N ASP A 102 10.77 2.42 6.64
CA ASP A 102 10.08 3.37 7.49
C ASP A 102 11.03 4.49 7.96
N PHE A 103 10.49 5.70 8.01
CA PHE A 103 11.05 6.85 8.70
C PHE A 103 10.00 7.37 9.69
N ILE A 104 10.33 7.35 10.98
CA ILE A 104 9.42 7.69 12.09
C ILE A 104 9.84 9.05 12.67
N PRO A 105 9.33 10.19 12.15
CA PRO A 105 9.77 11.50 12.59
C PRO A 105 9.15 11.96 13.92
N ASN A 106 8.07 11.32 14.39
CA ASN A 106 7.34 11.76 15.56
C ASN A 106 7.95 11.28 16.89
N HIS A 107 8.50 10.06 16.93
CA HIS A 107 8.95 9.44 18.17
C HIS A 107 10.14 8.48 17.96
N VAL A 108 10.75 8.10 19.06
CA VAL A 108 11.81 7.10 19.18
C VAL A 108 11.49 6.16 20.34
N ALA A 109 12.27 5.11 20.56
CA ALA A 109 12.08 4.22 21.71
C ALA A 109 12.23 4.94 23.05
N ALA A 110 11.60 4.41 24.10
CA ALA A 110 11.69 4.95 25.44
C ALA A 110 13.12 5.00 26.00
N ASP A 111 13.97 4.06 25.58
CA ASP A 111 15.39 3.97 25.93
C ASP A 111 16.36 4.57 24.91
N TYR A 112 15.86 5.44 24.01
CA TYR A 112 16.69 6.09 23.01
C TYR A 112 17.77 7.00 23.65
N GLU A 113 19.04 6.79 23.26
CA GLU A 113 20.20 7.54 23.73
C GLU A 113 20.98 8.25 22.60
N GLY A 114 20.39 8.32 21.38
CA GLY A 114 21.03 8.96 20.23
C GLY A 114 20.97 10.49 20.27
N SER A 115 21.41 11.13 19.17
CA SER A 115 21.57 12.58 19.05
C SER A 115 20.28 13.35 18.83
N ILE A 116 19.22 12.72 18.36
CA ILE A 116 17.93 13.38 18.09
C ILE A 116 17.34 13.90 19.41
N PRO A 117 17.04 15.21 19.52
CA PRO A 117 16.41 15.78 20.70
C PRO A 117 15.04 15.18 20.97
N VAL A 118 14.80 14.70 22.20
CA VAL A 118 13.55 14.08 22.62
C VAL A 118 12.97 14.73 23.85
N LEU A 119 11.66 14.61 24.04
CA LEU A 119 10.97 15.00 25.25
C LEU A 119 11.04 13.87 26.29
N SER A 120 10.76 14.20 27.55
CA SER A 120 10.76 13.21 28.63
C SER A 120 9.49 12.33 28.69
N TRP A 121 8.54 12.57 27.79
CA TRP A 121 7.24 11.91 27.76
C TRP A 121 6.94 11.28 26.40
N HIS A 122 6.07 10.29 26.41
CA HIS A 122 5.54 9.61 25.22
C HIS A 122 4.30 10.34 24.63
N ASP A 123 3.84 9.91 23.48
CA ASP A 123 2.63 10.43 22.86
C ASP A 123 1.46 9.45 23.07
N GLY A 124 0.38 9.93 23.69
CA GLY A 124 -0.79 9.11 24.01
C GLY A 124 -0.44 7.85 24.80
N ASP A 125 -0.95 6.70 24.33
CA ASP A 125 -0.79 5.38 24.97
C ASP A 125 0.48 4.63 24.54
N TRP A 126 1.37 5.27 23.75
CA TRP A 126 2.61 4.63 23.26
C TRP A 126 3.74 4.70 24.29
N THR A 127 3.56 4.01 25.40
CA THR A 127 4.45 4.05 26.57
C THR A 127 5.85 3.49 26.30
N ASP A 128 6.04 2.77 25.18
CA ASP A 128 7.31 2.26 24.70
C ASP A 128 8.12 3.29 23.90
N THR A 129 7.62 4.54 23.79
CA THR A 129 8.23 5.61 22.99
C THR A 129 8.47 6.89 23.78
N ARG A 130 9.30 7.78 23.22
CA ARG A 130 9.49 9.17 23.62
C ARG A 130 9.31 10.07 22.42
N LYS A 131 8.61 11.19 22.60
CA LYS A 131 8.33 12.13 21.51
C LYS A 131 9.57 12.89 21.08
N VAL A 132 9.77 13.07 19.80
CA VAL A 132 10.83 13.91 19.23
C VAL A 132 10.52 15.39 19.52
N ASN A 133 11.54 16.13 19.96
CA ASN A 133 11.41 17.56 20.25
C ASN A 133 11.64 18.41 18.98
N TRP A 134 10.61 18.64 18.21
CA TRP A 134 10.67 19.49 17.03
C TRP A 134 10.84 20.99 17.30
N ASN A 135 10.79 21.43 18.57
CA ASN A 135 11.12 22.79 18.96
C ASN A 135 12.63 23.00 19.15
N ASP A 136 13.41 21.92 19.29
CA ASP A 136 14.86 22.02 19.31
C ASP A 136 15.38 22.32 17.89
N PRO A 137 16.23 23.34 17.70
CA PRO A 137 16.74 23.73 16.38
C PRO A 137 17.65 22.68 15.72
N ARG A 138 18.17 21.71 16.47
CA ARG A 138 19.01 20.62 15.96
C ARG A 138 18.19 19.54 15.26
N THR A 139 16.94 19.32 15.68
CA THR A 139 16.10 18.20 15.22
C THR A 139 16.00 18.07 13.71
N PRO A 140 15.76 19.13 12.91
CA PRO A 140 15.72 18.99 11.46
C PRO A 140 17.04 18.49 10.84
N GLY A 141 18.18 18.93 11.39
CA GLY A 141 19.51 18.48 10.94
C GLY A 141 19.75 17.01 11.24
N GLU A 142 19.49 16.59 12.49
CA GLU A 142 19.63 15.19 12.91
C GLU A 142 18.71 14.24 12.09
N MET A 143 17.48 14.64 11.83
CA MET A 143 16.55 13.87 10.99
C MET A 143 17.00 13.81 9.52
N LEU A 144 17.57 14.88 9.00
CA LEU A 144 18.16 14.88 7.65
C LEU A 144 19.36 13.94 7.57
N ASP A 145 20.20 13.87 8.58
CA ASP A 145 21.35 12.96 8.61
C ASP A 145 20.91 11.49 8.69
N VAL A 146 19.81 11.18 9.38
CA VAL A 146 19.17 9.86 9.34
C VAL A 146 18.77 9.48 7.91
N LEU A 147 18.05 10.37 7.23
CA LEU A 147 17.61 10.10 5.84
C LEU A 147 18.79 9.93 4.88
N ARG A 148 19.85 10.75 5.02
CA ARG A 148 21.10 10.64 4.24
C ARG A 148 21.79 9.31 4.47
N PHE A 149 21.89 8.87 5.73
CA PHE A 149 22.50 7.58 6.06
C PHE A 149 21.79 6.44 5.33
N TRP A 150 20.45 6.38 5.45
CA TRP A 150 19.68 5.31 4.81
C TRP A 150 19.70 5.40 3.29
N ALA A 151 19.56 6.59 2.71
CA ALA A 151 19.68 6.78 1.26
C ALA A 151 21.04 6.32 0.73
N ALA A 152 22.12 6.55 1.49
CA ALA A 152 23.47 6.08 1.15
C ALA A 152 23.62 4.53 1.22
N THR A 153 22.69 3.81 1.86
CA THR A 153 22.65 2.34 1.81
C THR A 153 22.05 1.81 0.52
N GLY A 154 21.45 2.67 -0.30
CA GLY A 154 20.84 2.33 -1.58
C GLY A 154 19.30 2.27 -1.54
N VAL A 155 18.62 2.56 -0.42
CA VAL A 155 17.16 2.59 -0.41
C VAL A 155 16.63 3.71 -1.32
N ASP A 156 15.50 3.45 -1.97
CA ASP A 156 14.89 4.33 -2.97
C ASP A 156 13.83 5.26 -2.39
N GLY A 157 13.56 5.16 -1.09
CA GLY A 157 12.61 6.05 -0.46
C GLY A 157 12.17 5.64 0.93
N PHE A 158 11.26 6.43 1.47
CA PHE A 158 10.80 6.35 2.85
C PHE A 158 9.28 6.38 2.95
N ARG A 159 8.72 5.48 3.77
CA ARG A 159 7.37 5.64 4.30
C ARG A 159 7.47 6.42 5.61
N CYS A 160 6.94 7.62 5.61
CA CYS A 160 7.00 8.53 6.75
C CYS A 160 5.79 8.33 7.64
N ASP A 161 6.07 7.87 8.86
CA ASP A 161 5.10 7.52 9.89
C ASP A 161 4.48 8.77 10.54
N MET A 162 3.16 8.75 10.78
CA MET A 162 2.44 9.74 11.59
C MET A 162 2.84 11.20 11.31
N VAL A 163 2.99 11.57 10.03
CA VAL A 163 3.50 12.90 9.63
C VAL A 163 2.61 14.06 10.12
N GLU A 164 1.33 13.81 10.41
CA GLU A 164 0.40 14.82 10.91
C GLU A 164 0.73 15.27 12.34
N LEU A 165 1.53 14.51 13.08
CA LEU A 165 2.01 14.87 14.42
C LEU A 165 3.32 15.69 14.39
N VAL A 166 3.83 16.01 13.20
CA VAL A 166 5.11 16.69 12.98
C VAL A 166 4.87 17.97 12.18
N PRO A 167 5.60 19.08 12.46
CA PRO A 167 5.48 20.30 11.67
C PRO A 167 5.78 20.07 10.18
N SER A 168 4.79 20.25 9.33
CA SER A 168 4.88 19.94 7.88
C SER A 168 5.90 20.81 7.14
N ASP A 169 6.11 22.06 7.57
CA ASP A 169 7.14 22.96 7.04
C ASP A 169 8.55 22.42 7.27
N LYS A 170 8.82 21.84 8.45
CA LYS A 170 10.12 21.23 8.78
C LYS A 170 10.36 19.97 7.98
N LEU A 171 9.34 19.11 7.81
CA LEU A 171 9.43 17.95 6.91
C LEU A 171 9.69 18.40 5.47
N GLY A 172 8.97 19.42 4.99
CA GLY A 172 9.18 19.98 3.65
C GLY A 172 10.61 20.50 3.42
N HIS A 173 11.23 21.15 4.43
CA HIS A 173 12.63 21.57 4.35
C HIS A 173 13.58 20.37 4.23
N ILE A 174 13.35 19.30 5.01
CA ILE A 174 14.16 18.08 4.97
C ILE A 174 14.03 17.39 3.61
N ILE A 175 12.82 17.20 3.11
CA ILE A 175 12.55 16.59 1.79
C ILE A 175 13.23 17.39 0.69
N LYS A 176 13.11 18.73 0.73
CA LYS A 176 13.74 19.62 -0.24
C LYS A 176 15.26 19.52 -0.21
N ALA A 177 15.86 19.33 0.96
CA ALA A 177 17.32 19.15 1.09
C ALA A 177 17.77 17.79 0.54
N MET A 178 16.97 16.74 0.66
CA MET A 178 17.28 15.39 0.13
C MET A 178 17.26 15.31 -1.39
N ARG A 179 16.36 16.03 -2.07
CA ARG A 179 16.14 15.91 -3.52
C ARG A 179 17.40 16.12 -4.40
N PRO A 180 18.25 17.15 -4.17
CA PRO A 180 19.46 17.34 -4.96
C PRO A 180 20.52 16.27 -4.72
N GLU A 181 20.58 15.75 -3.49
CA GLU A 181 21.59 14.74 -3.09
C GLU A 181 21.21 13.33 -3.57
N PHE A 182 19.90 13.02 -3.55
CA PHE A 182 19.35 11.73 -3.95
C PHE A 182 18.18 11.92 -4.94
N PRO A 183 18.47 12.20 -6.21
CA PRO A 183 17.46 12.39 -7.23
C PRO A 183 16.59 11.14 -7.42
N GLY A 184 15.28 11.31 -7.34
CA GLY A 184 14.34 10.19 -7.52
C GLY A 184 13.99 9.41 -6.26
N ILE A 185 14.54 9.81 -5.09
CA ILE A 185 14.11 9.24 -3.80
C ILE A 185 12.63 9.54 -3.57
N LEU A 186 11.85 8.53 -3.13
CA LEU A 186 10.41 8.62 -2.94
C LEU A 186 10.07 8.88 -1.47
N PHE A 187 9.17 9.84 -1.23
CA PHE A 187 8.60 10.08 0.09
C PHE A 187 7.11 9.74 0.08
N MET A 188 6.72 8.76 0.88
CA MET A 188 5.34 8.32 1.06
C MET A 188 4.88 8.69 2.48
N ALA A 189 3.77 9.41 2.60
CA ALA A 189 3.27 9.89 3.88
C ALA A 189 2.06 9.11 4.37
N GLU A 190 2.07 8.76 5.64
CA GLU A 190 0.88 8.36 6.36
C GLU A 190 0.10 9.60 6.78
N VAL A 191 -1.00 9.89 6.07
CA VAL A 191 -1.89 11.03 6.32
C VAL A 191 -3.32 10.53 6.38
N TYR A 192 -4.04 10.87 7.44
CA TYR A 192 -5.44 10.48 7.64
C TYR A 192 -6.42 11.63 7.40
N GLY A 193 -6.05 12.86 7.76
CA GLY A 193 -6.87 14.05 7.52
C GLY A 193 -6.91 14.41 6.03
N ARG A 194 -8.07 14.20 5.36
CA ARG A 194 -8.23 14.52 3.93
C ARG A 194 -7.96 16.00 3.64
N GLU A 195 -8.32 16.88 4.56
CA GLU A 195 -8.06 18.33 4.50
C GLU A 195 -6.56 18.66 4.48
N ASN A 196 -5.71 17.74 4.91
CA ASN A 196 -4.25 17.89 4.95
C ASN A 196 -3.55 17.41 3.67
N TYR A 197 -4.21 16.68 2.77
CA TYR A 197 -3.57 16.09 1.58
C TYR A 197 -2.80 17.13 0.76
N GLY A 198 -3.42 18.26 0.42
CA GLY A 198 -2.75 19.34 -0.32
C GLY A 198 -1.49 19.84 0.39
N ARG A 199 -1.55 20.04 1.71
CA ARG A 199 -0.41 20.50 2.52
C ARG A 199 0.80 19.57 2.42
N TYR A 200 0.59 18.26 2.51
CA TYR A 200 1.71 17.30 2.45
C TYR A 200 2.26 17.13 1.04
N LEU A 201 1.41 17.20 0.01
CA LEU A 201 1.89 17.26 -1.38
C LEU A 201 2.72 18.52 -1.63
N ASP A 202 2.29 19.69 -1.15
CA ASP A 202 3.04 20.95 -1.23
C ASP A 202 4.36 20.91 -0.44
N SER A 203 4.41 20.10 0.63
CA SER A 203 5.63 19.85 1.40
C SER A 203 6.63 18.94 0.65
N GLY A 204 6.24 18.33 -0.49
CA GLY A 204 7.11 17.57 -1.36
C GLY A 204 6.99 16.05 -1.24
N PHE A 205 5.98 15.53 -0.55
CA PHE A 205 5.67 14.10 -0.59
C PHE A 205 5.17 13.67 -1.97
N ASP A 206 5.54 12.47 -2.39
CA ASP A 206 5.19 11.91 -3.69
C ASP A 206 3.90 11.09 -3.64
N LEU A 207 3.69 10.37 -2.53
CA LEU A 207 2.52 9.52 -2.28
C LEU A 207 1.93 9.78 -0.90
N LEU A 208 0.60 9.76 -0.82
CA LEU A 208 -0.16 9.84 0.43
C LEU A 208 -1.11 8.65 0.54
N TYR A 209 -1.31 8.12 1.73
CA TYR A 209 -2.37 7.15 2.00
C TYR A 209 -3.75 7.75 1.70
N ASP A 210 -4.58 7.08 0.91
CA ASP A 210 -6.01 7.39 0.81
C ASP A 210 -6.82 6.59 1.84
N LYS A 211 -6.41 6.73 3.12
CA LYS A 211 -7.00 5.98 4.24
C LYS A 211 -8.47 6.39 4.48
N SER A 212 -8.69 7.67 4.79
CA SER A 212 -10.03 8.20 5.07
C SER A 212 -10.88 8.45 3.81
N GLY A 213 -10.28 8.25 2.64
CA GLY A 213 -10.96 8.25 1.35
C GLY A 213 -11.26 6.82 0.90
N ALA A 214 -10.47 6.27 -0.02
CA ALA A 214 -10.77 4.99 -0.65
C ALA A 214 -10.86 3.84 0.35
N TYR A 215 -9.92 3.72 1.30
CA TYR A 215 -9.92 2.60 2.25
C TYR A 215 -11.17 2.56 3.13
N ASP A 216 -11.47 3.65 3.86
CA ASP A 216 -12.61 3.69 4.79
C ASP A 216 -13.95 3.56 4.06
N ILE A 217 -14.08 4.16 2.87
CA ILE A 217 -15.29 4.03 2.05
C ILE A 217 -15.48 2.58 1.62
N LEU A 218 -14.47 1.93 1.07
CA LEU A 218 -14.55 0.53 0.63
C LEU A 218 -14.84 -0.42 1.79
N ARG A 219 -14.22 -0.19 2.93
CA ARG A 219 -14.47 -0.96 4.15
C ARG A 219 -15.93 -0.83 4.59
N ASP A 220 -16.45 0.40 4.64
CA ASP A 220 -17.83 0.66 5.04
C ASP A 220 -18.85 0.10 4.03
N ILE A 221 -18.52 0.11 2.72
CA ILE A 221 -19.36 -0.55 1.70
C ILE A 221 -19.49 -2.04 2.01
N ILE A 222 -18.36 -2.71 2.31
CA ILE A 222 -18.34 -4.15 2.62
C ILE A 222 -19.05 -4.46 3.93
N GLN A 223 -18.72 -3.74 5.00
CA GLN A 223 -19.17 -4.07 6.35
C GLN A 223 -20.53 -3.49 6.71
N ASN A 224 -20.82 -2.28 6.28
CA ASN A 224 -21.94 -1.48 6.75
C ASN A 224 -22.94 -1.16 5.63
N GLY A 225 -22.69 -1.61 4.41
CA GLY A 225 -23.56 -1.34 3.27
C GLY A 225 -23.62 0.13 2.87
N ARG A 226 -22.55 0.90 3.11
CA ARG A 226 -22.40 2.28 2.65
C ARG A 226 -22.59 2.36 1.14
N SER A 227 -23.08 3.49 0.65
CA SER A 227 -23.33 3.69 -0.77
C SER A 227 -22.04 3.76 -1.59
N ALA A 228 -21.99 3.05 -2.72
CA ALA A 228 -20.89 3.12 -3.68
C ALA A 228 -20.75 4.50 -4.34
N ARG A 229 -21.77 5.36 -4.29
CA ARG A 229 -21.71 6.77 -4.76
C ARG A 229 -20.61 7.57 -4.08
N GLU A 230 -20.23 7.19 -2.86
CA GLU A 230 -19.19 7.90 -2.12
C GLU A 230 -17.81 7.74 -2.74
N LEU A 231 -17.59 6.70 -3.54
CA LEU A 231 -16.37 6.55 -4.33
C LEU A 231 -16.25 7.62 -5.41
N THR A 232 -17.37 8.00 -6.06
CA THR A 232 -17.41 9.17 -6.98
C THR A 232 -17.09 10.46 -6.24
N TRP A 233 -17.66 10.68 -5.05
CA TRP A 233 -17.39 11.89 -4.27
C TRP A 233 -15.94 11.97 -3.81
N ASN A 234 -15.35 10.84 -3.41
CA ASN A 234 -13.92 10.80 -3.08
C ASN A 234 -13.07 11.16 -4.29
N TRP A 235 -13.37 10.61 -5.47
CA TRP A 235 -12.64 10.92 -6.68
C TRP A 235 -12.75 12.40 -7.07
N GLN A 236 -13.94 12.97 -6.98
CA GLN A 236 -14.17 14.41 -7.22
C GLN A 236 -13.39 15.27 -6.22
N PHE A 237 -13.38 14.89 -4.95
CA PHE A 237 -12.60 15.56 -3.91
C PHE A 237 -11.10 15.53 -4.22
N LEU A 238 -10.56 14.38 -4.60
CA LEU A 238 -9.14 14.22 -4.89
C LEU A 238 -8.70 15.04 -6.12
N GLY A 239 -9.53 15.15 -7.15
CA GLY A 239 -9.22 15.91 -8.34
C GLY A 239 -7.82 15.65 -8.88
N GLY A 240 -6.99 16.69 -8.98
CA GLY A 240 -5.61 16.61 -9.45
C GLY A 240 -4.63 15.89 -8.49
N MET A 241 -5.00 15.66 -7.24
CA MET A 241 -4.17 14.95 -6.25
C MET A 241 -4.18 13.43 -6.48
N GLN A 242 -5.15 12.92 -7.20
CA GLN A 242 -5.41 11.49 -7.39
C GLN A 242 -4.18 10.65 -7.82
N PRO A 243 -3.27 11.09 -8.73
CA PRO A 243 -2.09 10.31 -9.08
C PRO A 243 -1.06 10.17 -7.95
N SER A 244 -1.15 11.01 -6.93
CA SER A 244 -0.28 10.98 -5.74
C SER A 244 -0.89 10.21 -4.57
N MET A 245 -2.03 9.54 -4.78
CA MET A 245 -2.64 8.72 -3.73
C MET A 245 -2.12 7.29 -3.78
N LEU A 246 -2.13 6.64 -2.61
CA LEU A 246 -1.86 5.23 -2.41
C LEU A 246 -3.13 4.54 -1.91
N ASN A 247 -3.72 3.70 -2.76
CA ASN A 247 -4.82 2.83 -2.40
C ASN A 247 -4.30 1.55 -1.77
N PHE A 248 -4.99 1.05 -0.77
CA PHE A 248 -4.72 -0.24 -0.13
C PHE A 248 -5.99 -0.77 0.54
N LEU A 249 -6.00 -2.04 0.90
CA LEU A 249 -7.09 -2.67 1.67
C LEU A 249 -6.58 -3.35 2.93
N GLU A 250 -5.28 -3.55 3.04
CA GLU A 250 -4.59 -4.08 4.22
C GLU A 250 -3.28 -3.34 4.42
N ASN A 251 -2.83 -3.26 5.67
CA ASN A 251 -1.48 -2.92 6.07
C ASN A 251 -1.22 -3.51 7.48
N HIS A 252 -0.12 -3.12 8.11
CA HIS A 252 0.26 -3.60 9.43
C HIS A 252 -0.59 -3.02 10.58
N ASP A 253 -1.38 -1.97 10.33
CA ASP A 253 -2.26 -1.32 11.31
C ASP A 253 -3.73 -1.72 11.15
N GLU A 254 -4.09 -2.25 9.99
CA GLU A 254 -5.47 -2.58 9.66
C GLU A 254 -5.73 -4.09 9.73
N GLN A 255 -7.00 -4.47 9.82
CA GLN A 255 -7.41 -5.87 9.74
C GLN A 255 -7.06 -6.46 8.37
N ARG A 256 -6.76 -7.75 8.33
CA ARG A 256 -6.68 -8.50 7.09
C ARG A 256 -8.02 -8.45 6.35
N LEU A 257 -7.98 -8.26 5.06
CA LEU A 257 -9.19 -8.18 4.23
C LEU A 257 -10.05 -9.44 4.35
N SER A 258 -9.40 -10.61 4.42
CA SER A 258 -10.05 -11.92 4.56
C SER A 258 -10.50 -12.23 5.98
N SER A 259 -10.13 -11.43 6.99
CA SER A 259 -10.51 -11.68 8.39
C SER A 259 -12.01 -11.50 8.63
N LEU A 260 -12.52 -12.17 9.67
CA LEU A 260 -13.90 -11.98 10.13
C LEU A 260 -14.20 -10.54 10.57
N GLN A 261 -13.17 -9.77 10.92
CA GLN A 261 -13.26 -8.38 11.33
C GLN A 261 -13.24 -7.40 10.15
N PHE A 262 -13.15 -7.89 8.89
CA PHE A 262 -13.28 -7.07 7.69
C PHE A 262 -14.28 -7.71 6.72
N ALA A 263 -13.85 -8.44 5.68
CA ALA A 263 -14.76 -9.02 4.67
C ALA A 263 -15.19 -10.47 4.99
N GLY A 264 -14.52 -11.13 5.93
CA GLY A 264 -14.80 -12.51 6.35
C GLY A 264 -14.24 -13.58 5.42
N ASN A 265 -14.07 -13.26 4.15
CA ASN A 265 -13.41 -14.13 3.16
C ASN A 265 -13.03 -13.29 1.92
N PRO A 266 -12.10 -13.77 1.05
CA PRO A 266 -11.69 -13.04 -0.15
C PRO A 266 -12.81 -12.78 -1.15
N ASP A 267 -13.79 -13.69 -1.26
CA ASP A 267 -14.86 -13.59 -2.27
C ASP A 267 -15.82 -12.42 -2.02
N ALA A 268 -15.90 -11.95 -0.78
CA ALA A 268 -16.69 -10.78 -0.42
C ALA A 268 -16.03 -9.44 -0.81
N ALA A 269 -14.79 -9.44 -1.31
CA ALA A 269 -13.97 -8.24 -1.47
C ALA A 269 -13.49 -7.96 -2.91
N TRP A 270 -13.76 -8.83 -3.88
CA TRP A 270 -13.21 -8.67 -5.24
C TRP A 270 -13.61 -7.37 -5.93
N ALA A 271 -14.83 -6.85 -5.68
CA ALA A 271 -15.25 -5.55 -6.18
C ALA A 271 -14.36 -4.41 -5.63
N ALA A 272 -14.03 -4.48 -4.33
CA ALA A 272 -13.18 -3.48 -3.68
C ALA A 272 -11.73 -3.58 -4.15
N ILE A 273 -11.20 -4.80 -4.31
CA ILE A 273 -9.84 -5.05 -4.84
C ILE A 273 -9.74 -4.48 -6.27
N ALA A 274 -10.72 -4.80 -7.14
CA ALA A 274 -10.74 -4.31 -8.51
C ALA A 274 -10.84 -2.77 -8.57
N PHE A 275 -11.68 -2.16 -7.74
CA PHE A 275 -11.75 -0.70 -7.64
C PHE A 275 -10.41 -0.11 -7.20
N ALA A 276 -9.87 -0.54 -6.06
CA ALA A 276 -8.64 0.02 -5.49
C ALA A 276 -7.44 -0.10 -6.45
N LEU A 277 -7.39 -1.17 -7.23
CA LEU A 277 -6.28 -1.46 -8.14
C LEU A 277 -6.46 -0.82 -9.53
N LEU A 278 -7.69 -0.73 -10.06
CA LEU A 278 -7.93 -0.41 -11.46
C LEU A 278 -8.55 0.97 -11.72
N PHE A 279 -9.28 1.56 -10.75
CA PHE A 279 -10.13 2.72 -10.99
C PHE A 279 -9.38 3.90 -11.59
N ASN A 280 -8.24 4.27 -11.02
CA ASN A 280 -7.52 5.48 -11.42
C ASN A 280 -5.99 5.24 -11.49
N THR A 281 -5.20 6.30 -11.60
CA THR A 281 -3.73 6.22 -11.64
C THR A 281 -3.07 6.25 -10.27
N ALA A 282 -3.83 6.26 -9.16
CA ALA A 282 -3.30 6.08 -7.81
C ALA A 282 -2.51 4.78 -7.72
N SER A 283 -1.42 4.81 -6.96
CA SER A 283 -0.62 3.61 -6.68
C SER A 283 -1.41 2.63 -5.82
N PHE A 284 -1.02 1.37 -5.83
CA PHE A 284 -1.66 0.33 -5.03
C PHE A 284 -0.63 -0.37 -4.15
N MET A 285 -0.98 -0.59 -2.89
CA MET A 285 -0.15 -1.36 -1.96
C MET A 285 -0.80 -2.70 -1.66
N LEU A 286 -0.01 -3.76 -1.79
CA LEU A 286 -0.33 -5.12 -1.42
C LEU A 286 0.43 -5.46 -0.14
N TYR A 287 -0.26 -5.92 0.90
CA TYR A 287 0.37 -6.35 2.14
C TYR A 287 0.66 -7.86 2.08
N PHE A 288 1.86 -8.28 2.49
CA PHE A 288 2.34 -9.64 2.36
C PHE A 288 1.35 -10.69 2.92
N GLY A 289 1.02 -11.68 2.11
CA GLY A 289 0.00 -12.68 2.43
C GLY A 289 -1.43 -12.32 1.97
N GLN A 290 -1.71 -11.06 1.68
CA GLN A 290 -3.03 -10.64 1.14
C GLN A 290 -3.38 -11.40 -0.14
N GLU A 291 -2.40 -11.60 -1.01
CA GLU A 291 -2.54 -12.28 -2.29
C GLU A 291 -2.84 -13.78 -2.20
N VAL A 292 -2.77 -14.34 -0.99
CA VAL A 292 -3.19 -15.73 -0.71
C VAL A 292 -4.32 -15.80 0.31
N GLY A 293 -4.99 -14.68 0.59
CA GLY A 293 -6.11 -14.61 1.51
C GLY A 293 -5.72 -14.89 2.95
N GLU A 294 -4.58 -14.32 3.40
CA GLU A 294 -4.23 -14.36 4.83
C GLU A 294 -5.32 -13.66 5.65
N ASP A 295 -5.85 -14.34 6.66
CA ASP A 295 -7.04 -13.91 7.42
C ASP A 295 -6.75 -13.58 8.89
N ALA A 296 -5.50 -13.78 9.34
CA ALA A 296 -5.09 -13.63 10.73
C ALA A 296 -6.02 -14.36 11.71
N SER A 297 -6.43 -15.58 11.35
CA SER A 297 -7.40 -16.38 12.12
C SER A 297 -6.92 -16.72 13.53
N GLU A 298 -5.60 -16.65 13.79
CA GLU A 298 -4.99 -16.81 15.11
C GLU A 298 -5.11 -15.54 15.98
N SER A 299 -5.57 -14.42 15.43
CA SER A 299 -5.66 -13.13 16.09
C SER A 299 -7.12 -12.73 16.36
N GLU A 300 -7.45 -12.42 17.62
CA GLU A 300 -8.80 -11.99 18.02
C GLU A 300 -9.27 -10.71 17.31
N ASN A 301 -8.32 -9.86 16.90
CA ASN A 301 -8.65 -8.58 16.24
C ASN A 301 -8.53 -8.60 14.70
N GLY A 302 -8.21 -9.75 14.10
CA GLY A 302 -8.09 -9.90 12.64
C GLY A 302 -6.88 -9.20 12.01
N ARG A 303 -5.84 -8.89 12.81
CA ARG A 303 -4.59 -8.25 12.37
C ARG A 303 -3.42 -9.20 12.48
N THR A 304 -2.52 -9.14 11.52
CA THR A 304 -1.19 -9.74 11.70
C THR A 304 -0.41 -8.92 12.72
N SER A 305 -0.02 -9.55 13.84
CA SER A 305 0.72 -8.86 14.88
C SER A 305 2.12 -8.43 14.42
N ILE A 306 2.45 -7.16 14.66
CA ILE A 306 3.81 -6.65 14.51
C ILE A 306 4.60 -6.74 15.83
N PHE A 307 4.04 -7.38 16.88
CA PHE A 307 4.59 -7.44 18.23
C PHE A 307 4.96 -8.86 18.68
N ASP A 308 4.97 -9.84 17.78
CA ASP A 308 5.38 -11.20 18.05
C ASP A 308 6.23 -11.80 16.91
N TRP A 309 6.70 -13.04 17.12
CA TRP A 309 7.51 -13.78 16.16
C TRP A 309 6.72 -14.74 15.28
N SER A 310 5.42 -14.84 15.48
CA SER A 310 4.58 -15.81 14.78
C SER A 310 4.40 -15.42 13.32
N THR A 311 4.82 -16.29 12.42
CA THR A 311 4.56 -16.13 10.98
C THR A 311 3.12 -16.54 10.67
N PRO A 312 2.30 -15.68 10.04
CA PRO A 312 0.94 -16.03 9.63
C PRO A 312 0.91 -17.24 8.70
N ALA A 313 -0.18 -18.02 8.77
CA ALA A 313 -0.29 -19.27 8.03
C ALA A 313 -0.15 -19.07 6.50
N GLY A 314 -0.81 -18.05 5.94
CA GLY A 314 -0.68 -17.72 4.52
C GLY A 314 0.71 -17.29 4.10
N VAL A 315 1.42 -16.56 4.97
CA VAL A 315 2.82 -16.17 4.72
C VAL A 315 3.74 -17.38 4.79
N SER A 316 3.49 -18.32 5.71
CA SER A 316 4.21 -19.59 5.77
C SER A 316 4.01 -20.40 4.48
N ASP A 317 2.76 -20.52 4.00
CA ASP A 317 2.46 -21.20 2.73
C ASP A 317 3.17 -20.53 1.55
N LEU A 318 3.20 -19.20 1.49
CA LEU A 318 3.95 -18.46 0.47
C LEU A 318 5.45 -18.77 0.53
N SER A 319 6.03 -18.83 1.72
CA SER A 319 7.44 -19.17 1.89
C SER A 319 7.74 -20.59 1.39
N GLN A 320 6.84 -21.56 1.63
CA GLN A 320 6.97 -22.91 1.08
C GLN A 320 6.85 -22.93 -0.45
N LEU A 321 5.90 -22.17 -1.01
CA LEU A 321 5.79 -22.02 -2.47
C LEU A 321 7.07 -21.41 -3.06
N VAL A 322 7.55 -20.31 -2.51
CA VAL A 322 8.67 -19.53 -3.06
C VAL A 322 9.99 -20.31 -2.98
N TYR A 323 10.29 -20.91 -1.83
CA TYR A 323 11.61 -21.52 -1.59
C TYR A 323 11.66 -23.02 -1.87
N LYS A 324 10.53 -23.73 -1.85
CA LYS A 324 10.47 -25.18 -2.02
C LYS A 324 9.61 -25.64 -3.19
N GLY A 325 8.96 -24.71 -3.89
CA GLY A 325 8.03 -25.07 -4.98
C GLY A 325 6.83 -25.86 -4.49
N ALA A 326 6.46 -25.75 -3.22
CA ALA A 326 5.31 -26.45 -2.66
C ALA A 326 4.00 -25.89 -3.26
N SER A 327 2.99 -26.75 -3.43
CA SER A 327 1.66 -26.32 -3.84
C SER A 327 0.94 -25.61 -2.70
N LEU A 328 0.27 -24.50 -3.00
CA LEU A 328 -0.65 -23.86 -2.07
C LEU A 328 -1.92 -24.72 -1.86
N PRO A 329 -2.59 -24.59 -0.71
CA PRO A 329 -3.95 -25.06 -0.54
C PRO A 329 -4.85 -24.52 -1.68
N PRO A 330 -5.83 -25.30 -2.20
CA PRO A 330 -6.65 -24.90 -3.34
C PRO A 330 -7.26 -23.50 -3.23
N ALA A 331 -7.87 -23.17 -2.09
CA ALA A 331 -8.48 -21.86 -1.87
C ALA A 331 -7.44 -20.70 -1.95
N ARG A 332 -6.26 -20.86 -1.35
CA ARG A 332 -5.19 -19.87 -1.42
C ARG A 332 -4.64 -19.73 -2.85
N ASN A 333 -4.58 -20.82 -3.59
CA ASN A 333 -4.14 -20.79 -4.98
C ASN A 333 -5.14 -20.08 -5.91
N GLU A 334 -6.44 -20.22 -5.66
CA GLU A 334 -7.50 -19.48 -6.38
C GLU A 334 -7.37 -17.97 -6.13
N VAL A 335 -7.18 -17.56 -4.88
CA VAL A 335 -6.96 -16.16 -4.51
C VAL A 335 -5.73 -15.60 -5.20
N LEU A 336 -4.59 -16.33 -5.14
CA LEU A 336 -3.35 -15.91 -5.81
C LEU A 336 -3.53 -15.78 -7.33
N SER A 337 -4.26 -16.70 -7.94
CA SER A 337 -4.54 -16.65 -9.38
C SER A 337 -5.33 -15.41 -9.77
N SER A 338 -6.35 -15.06 -8.99
CA SER A 338 -7.18 -13.87 -9.20
C SER A 338 -6.37 -12.57 -9.00
N TYR A 339 -5.50 -12.50 -7.98
CA TYR A 339 -4.59 -11.35 -7.81
C TYR A 339 -3.60 -11.23 -8.98
N ARG A 340 -3.03 -12.34 -9.47
CA ARG A 340 -2.12 -12.32 -10.62
C ARG A 340 -2.81 -11.80 -11.89
N GLU A 341 -4.05 -12.19 -12.11
CA GLU A 341 -4.84 -11.67 -13.24
C GLU A 341 -5.05 -10.16 -13.11
N LEU A 342 -5.58 -9.69 -11.99
CA LEU A 342 -5.82 -8.26 -11.75
C LEU A 342 -4.54 -7.42 -11.82
N LEU A 343 -3.45 -7.89 -11.20
CA LEU A 343 -2.17 -7.20 -11.24
C LEU A 343 -1.60 -7.15 -12.68
N THR A 344 -1.80 -8.21 -13.46
CA THR A 344 -1.41 -8.22 -14.88
C THR A 344 -2.18 -7.15 -15.67
N ILE A 345 -3.47 -7.00 -15.41
CA ILE A 345 -4.32 -5.96 -16.03
C ILE A 345 -3.88 -4.57 -15.56
N ALA A 346 -3.67 -4.38 -14.26
CA ALA A 346 -3.25 -3.10 -13.68
C ALA A 346 -1.91 -2.58 -14.24
N ARG A 347 -1.05 -3.47 -14.73
CA ARG A 347 0.26 -3.13 -15.35
C ARG A 347 0.15 -2.65 -16.79
N ARG A 348 -1.00 -2.85 -17.46
CA ARG A 348 -1.17 -2.35 -18.83
C ARG A 348 -1.04 -0.82 -18.86
N PRO A 349 -0.46 -0.24 -19.92
CA PRO A 349 -0.27 1.22 -20.03
C PRO A 349 -1.56 2.01 -19.76
N VAL A 350 -2.69 1.54 -20.26
CA VAL A 350 -4.01 2.17 -20.07
C VAL A 350 -4.43 2.23 -18.59
N PHE A 351 -4.06 1.26 -17.77
CA PHE A 351 -4.35 1.27 -16.32
C PHE A 351 -3.26 1.99 -15.51
N ARG A 352 -2.02 2.01 -16.00
CA ARG A 352 -0.93 2.73 -15.33
C ARG A 352 -0.99 4.24 -15.55
N ASN A 353 -1.29 4.67 -16.77
CA ASN A 353 -1.12 6.07 -17.20
C ASN A 353 -2.34 6.65 -17.90
N GLY A 354 -3.29 5.81 -18.35
CA GLY A 354 -4.45 6.23 -19.11
C GLY A 354 -5.41 7.09 -18.31
N ALA A 355 -6.33 7.73 -19.00
CA ALA A 355 -7.39 8.53 -18.41
C ALA A 355 -8.46 7.64 -17.76
N THR A 356 -9.16 8.23 -16.80
CA THR A 356 -10.31 7.62 -16.10
C THR A 356 -11.56 8.39 -16.44
N TRP A 357 -12.66 7.66 -16.63
CA TRP A 357 -13.98 8.26 -16.74
C TRP A 357 -14.95 7.54 -15.80
N ASP A 358 -15.52 8.27 -14.84
CA ASP A 358 -16.61 7.77 -14.02
C ASP A 358 -17.90 7.77 -14.84
N LEU A 359 -18.50 6.61 -15.01
CA LEU A 359 -19.74 6.41 -15.77
C LEU A 359 -20.97 6.26 -14.87
N CYS A 360 -20.81 6.35 -13.53
CA CYS A 360 -21.92 6.17 -12.59
C CYS A 360 -22.99 7.25 -12.76
N TYR A 361 -22.57 8.51 -12.95
CA TYR A 361 -23.50 9.65 -13.02
C TYR A 361 -24.49 9.55 -14.17
N CYS A 362 -24.07 9.06 -15.34
CA CYS A 362 -24.91 8.95 -16.54
C CYS A 362 -25.72 7.66 -16.60
N ASN A 363 -25.47 6.72 -15.68
CA ASN A 363 -26.15 5.43 -15.60
C ASN A 363 -27.02 5.26 -14.36
N ALA A 364 -27.14 6.27 -13.50
CA ALA A 364 -27.89 6.19 -12.24
C ALA A 364 -29.40 5.88 -12.41
N GLY A 365 -29.96 6.09 -13.59
CA GLY A 365 -31.38 5.75 -13.93
C GLY A 365 -31.50 4.54 -14.87
N THR A 366 -30.41 3.86 -15.18
CA THR A 366 -30.42 2.72 -16.10
C THR A 366 -30.97 1.46 -15.40
N GLU A 367 -31.81 0.71 -16.10
CA GLU A 367 -32.34 -0.55 -15.58
C GLU A 367 -31.19 -1.51 -15.21
N GLY A 368 -31.30 -2.12 -14.03
CA GLY A 368 -30.30 -3.03 -13.49
C GLY A 368 -29.09 -2.35 -12.84
N PHE A 369 -28.89 -1.02 -12.99
CA PHE A 369 -27.84 -0.29 -12.31
C PHE A 369 -28.29 0.23 -10.96
N ASP A 370 -27.77 -0.31 -9.89
CA ASP A 370 -27.94 0.19 -8.52
C ASP A 370 -26.75 1.07 -8.12
N PRO A 371 -26.88 2.39 -8.10
CA PRO A 371 -25.76 3.29 -7.80
C PRO A 371 -25.28 3.22 -6.34
N ASP A 372 -26.00 2.56 -5.45
CA ASP A 372 -25.57 2.31 -4.08
C ASP A 372 -24.70 1.04 -3.97
N ARG A 373 -24.79 0.13 -4.98
CA ARG A 373 -24.11 -1.16 -4.99
C ARG A 373 -23.16 -1.34 -6.18
N HIS A 374 -23.33 -0.57 -7.22
CA HIS A 374 -22.53 -0.68 -8.43
C HIS A 374 -21.65 0.55 -8.62
N PHE A 375 -20.41 0.32 -9.03
CA PHE A 375 -19.52 1.36 -9.48
C PHE A 375 -18.99 1.01 -10.87
N VAL A 376 -19.26 1.85 -11.86
CA VAL A 376 -18.86 1.63 -13.23
C VAL A 376 -17.97 2.76 -13.73
N PHE A 377 -16.85 2.39 -14.35
CA PHE A 377 -15.90 3.34 -14.89
C PHE A 377 -15.23 2.82 -16.15
N ALA A 378 -14.61 3.73 -16.89
CA ALA A 378 -13.77 3.39 -18.02
C ALA A 378 -12.33 3.83 -17.78
N ARG A 379 -11.40 3.04 -18.32
CA ARG A 379 -9.99 3.41 -18.48
C ARG A 379 -9.68 3.45 -19.97
N TYR A 380 -8.98 4.49 -20.42
CA TYR A 380 -8.65 4.63 -21.84
C TYR A 380 -7.34 5.41 -22.03
N ASP A 381 -6.67 5.11 -23.11
CA ASP A 381 -5.52 5.84 -23.67
C ASP A 381 -5.66 5.90 -25.20
N ASP A 382 -4.61 6.15 -25.93
CA ASP A 382 -4.66 6.22 -27.40
C ASP A 382 -4.90 4.83 -28.04
N ASP A 383 -4.50 3.75 -27.39
CA ASP A 383 -4.52 2.38 -27.94
C ASP A 383 -5.73 1.56 -27.48
N GLU A 384 -6.15 1.71 -26.24
CA GLU A 384 -7.16 0.85 -25.62
C GLU A 384 -8.23 1.65 -24.86
N ALA A 385 -9.42 1.05 -24.78
CA ALA A 385 -10.47 1.47 -23.84
C ALA A 385 -11.06 0.23 -23.14
N TRP A 386 -11.28 0.35 -21.85
CA TRP A 386 -11.81 -0.70 -21.00
C TRP A 386 -12.98 -0.18 -20.17
N LEU A 387 -14.03 -0.97 -20.06
CA LEU A 387 -15.12 -0.79 -19.12
C LEU A 387 -14.90 -1.73 -17.95
N VAL A 388 -15.09 -1.22 -16.73
CA VAL A 388 -15.02 -1.99 -15.49
C VAL A 388 -16.29 -1.75 -14.70
N LEU A 389 -16.96 -2.82 -14.32
CA LEU A 389 -18.08 -2.82 -13.38
C LEU A 389 -17.65 -3.49 -12.09
N CYS A 390 -17.67 -2.76 -10.97
CA CYS A 390 -17.53 -3.29 -9.62
C CYS A 390 -18.94 -3.46 -9.02
N ASN A 391 -19.28 -4.68 -8.63
CA ASN A 391 -20.56 -5.04 -8.03
C ASN A 391 -20.36 -5.36 -6.55
N PHE A 392 -20.71 -4.45 -5.68
CA PHE A 392 -20.68 -4.61 -4.21
C PHE A 392 -21.94 -5.30 -3.67
N GLY A 393 -22.91 -5.58 -4.53
CA GLY A 393 -24.16 -6.25 -4.15
C GLY A 393 -24.00 -7.76 -3.98
N SER A 394 -24.91 -8.38 -3.24
CA SER A 394 -24.97 -9.83 -2.99
C SER A 394 -25.64 -10.66 -4.10
N SER A 395 -26.09 -10.00 -5.17
CA SER A 395 -26.66 -10.66 -6.35
C SER A 395 -25.85 -10.31 -7.59
N ARG A 396 -25.97 -11.15 -8.64
CA ARG A 396 -25.37 -10.87 -9.95
C ARG A 396 -25.93 -9.55 -10.51
N ALA A 397 -25.07 -8.67 -10.97
CA ALA A 397 -25.44 -7.46 -11.69
C ALA A 397 -25.42 -7.75 -13.20
N SER A 398 -26.46 -7.37 -13.93
CA SER A 398 -26.53 -7.37 -15.40
C SER A 398 -27.04 -6.00 -15.83
N VAL A 399 -26.18 -5.18 -16.41
CA VAL A 399 -26.43 -3.76 -16.64
C VAL A 399 -26.12 -3.36 -18.06
N ALA A 400 -27.00 -2.59 -18.68
CA ALA A 400 -26.76 -1.94 -19.96
C ALA A 400 -26.20 -0.53 -19.72
N ILE A 401 -24.88 -0.39 -19.81
CA ILE A 401 -24.15 0.86 -19.59
C ILE A 401 -24.24 1.75 -20.82
N SER A 402 -24.69 2.99 -20.66
CA SER A 402 -24.70 4.05 -21.67
C SER A 402 -23.41 4.85 -21.63
N PHE A 403 -22.92 5.27 -22.78
CA PHE A 403 -21.73 6.08 -22.94
C PHE A 403 -22.11 7.48 -23.41
N PRO A 404 -21.85 8.54 -22.62
CA PRO A 404 -22.10 9.91 -23.04
C PRO A 404 -21.17 10.32 -24.21
N ASP A 405 -21.62 11.27 -25.02
CA ASP A 405 -20.90 11.68 -26.22
C ASP A 405 -19.49 12.17 -25.92
N GLU A 406 -19.31 12.90 -24.83
CA GLU A 406 -18.02 13.42 -24.40
C GLU A 406 -17.02 12.29 -24.12
N PHE A 407 -17.48 11.22 -23.41
CA PHE A 407 -16.66 10.05 -23.16
C PHE A 407 -16.32 9.33 -24.47
N ARG A 408 -17.30 9.11 -25.33
CA ARG A 408 -17.07 8.44 -26.63
C ARG A 408 -16.05 9.18 -27.49
N HIS A 409 -16.13 10.50 -27.55
CA HIS A 409 -15.15 11.33 -28.24
C HIS A 409 -13.75 11.22 -27.60
N ALA A 410 -13.65 11.35 -26.28
CA ALA A 410 -12.39 11.27 -25.55
C ALA A 410 -11.72 9.91 -25.68
N ALA A 411 -12.51 8.83 -25.63
CA ALA A 411 -12.03 7.46 -25.69
C ALA A 411 -11.91 6.91 -27.14
N GLY A 412 -12.35 7.66 -28.17
CA GLY A 412 -12.33 7.20 -29.56
C GLY A 412 -13.29 6.04 -29.86
N LEU A 413 -14.44 6.00 -29.17
CA LEU A 413 -15.41 4.91 -29.28
C LEU A 413 -16.57 5.26 -30.21
N VAL A 414 -17.07 4.28 -30.98
CA VAL A 414 -18.28 4.39 -31.79
C VAL A 414 -19.51 3.95 -31.04
N SER A 415 -19.35 2.91 -30.19
CA SER A 415 -20.45 2.34 -29.40
C SER A 415 -21.07 3.39 -28.47
N THR A 416 -22.39 3.41 -28.40
CA THR A 416 -23.16 4.26 -27.49
C THR A 416 -23.37 3.65 -26.11
N GLY A 417 -22.93 2.41 -25.91
CA GLY A 417 -23.05 1.68 -24.68
C GLY A 417 -22.67 0.21 -24.85
N SER A 418 -22.76 -0.54 -23.74
CA SER A 418 -22.50 -1.99 -23.73
C SER A 418 -23.21 -2.65 -22.56
N SER A 419 -23.64 -3.89 -22.71
CA SER A 419 -24.10 -4.72 -21.59
C SER A 419 -22.92 -5.40 -20.92
N ILE A 420 -22.88 -5.39 -19.59
CA ILE A 420 -21.85 -6.01 -18.78
C ILE A 420 -22.47 -6.73 -17.58
N GLU A 421 -21.91 -7.89 -17.22
CA GLU A 421 -22.37 -8.68 -16.08
C GLU A 421 -21.24 -8.86 -15.08
N ALA A 422 -21.51 -8.67 -13.78
CA ALA A 422 -20.57 -8.92 -12.70
C ALA A 422 -21.18 -9.87 -11.65
N PRO A 423 -20.40 -10.81 -11.11
CA PRO A 423 -20.86 -11.70 -10.04
C PRO A 423 -21.11 -10.91 -8.74
N PRO A 424 -21.80 -11.51 -7.76
CA PRO A 424 -21.93 -10.93 -6.43
C PRO A 424 -20.53 -10.58 -5.83
N HIS A 425 -20.43 -9.42 -5.20
CA HIS A 425 -19.20 -8.90 -4.56
C HIS A 425 -17.95 -8.89 -5.46
N GLY A 426 -18.17 -8.97 -6.78
CA GLY A 426 -17.14 -9.14 -7.78
C GLY A 426 -17.06 -8.01 -8.79
N TYR A 427 -16.37 -8.25 -9.86
CA TYR A 427 -16.16 -7.29 -10.92
C TYR A 427 -16.28 -7.94 -12.31
N ALA A 428 -16.42 -7.09 -13.31
CA ALA A 428 -16.31 -7.49 -14.71
C ALA A 428 -15.47 -6.48 -15.49
N LEU A 429 -14.78 -6.98 -16.50
CA LEU A 429 -13.91 -6.22 -17.39
C LEU A 429 -14.31 -6.46 -18.84
N MET A 430 -14.38 -5.38 -19.61
CA MET A 430 -14.65 -5.47 -21.05
C MET A 430 -13.72 -4.54 -21.80
N LYS A 431 -12.95 -5.07 -22.73
CA LYS A 431 -12.10 -4.30 -23.63
C LYS A 431 -12.89 -3.89 -24.87
N PHE A 432 -12.74 -2.62 -25.29
CA PHE A 432 -13.28 -2.10 -26.54
C PHE A 432 -12.18 -1.96 -27.59
N ASN A 433 -12.50 -2.36 -28.82
CA ASN A 433 -11.65 -2.04 -29.97
C ASN A 433 -11.92 -0.60 -30.39
N LYS A 434 -10.88 0.20 -30.42
CA LYS A 434 -10.92 1.54 -31.00
C LYS A 434 -11.05 1.46 -32.52
N LYS A 435 -11.60 2.51 -33.15
CA LYS A 435 -11.52 2.62 -34.60
C LYS A 435 -10.05 2.66 -35.02
N GLN A 436 -9.70 1.77 -35.95
CA GLN A 436 -8.49 1.97 -36.75
C GLN A 436 -8.68 3.13 -37.72
#